data_be23db42148a197f4e1c5a155e13fe48
#
_entry.id   be23db42148a197f4e1c5a155e13fe48
#
_cell.length_a   1.000
_cell.length_b   1.000
_cell.length_c   1.000
_cell.angle_alpha   90.00
_cell.angle_beta   90.00
_cell.angle_gamma   90.00
#
_symmetry.space_group_name_H-M   'P 1'
#
loop_
_entity.id
_entity.type
_entity.pdbx_description
1 polymer ?
#
loop_
_entity_poly.entity_id
_entity_poly.type
_entity_poly.pdbx_seq_one_letter_code
_entity_poly.pdbx_strand_id
1 'polypeptide(L)'
;SRIVGMPAALLMAARGADATVTVAHSKTESIKEVCAQADVIIAAVGKADMVRPDWVKPGAVVVDVGINRVDDPSRERGWRLAGDVHPDVAQKAGWLSPVPGGVGPMTIAMLMENTVRAAELSVSQEEHS
;
A
#
# COMPACT_ATOMS: atom_id res chain seq x y z
N SER A 1 -5.18 6.17 5.46
CA SER A 1 -6.12 6.28 4.33
C SER A 1 -7.43 5.57 4.63
N ARG A 2 -8.54 6.20 4.27
CA ARG A 2 -9.89 5.60 4.45
C ARG A 2 -10.21 4.57 3.36
N ILE A 3 -9.64 4.73 2.17
CA ILE A 3 -9.93 3.89 1.01
C ILE A 3 -9.03 2.66 0.98
N VAL A 4 -7.80 2.77 1.44
CA VAL A 4 -6.80 1.69 1.40
C VAL A 4 -6.41 1.23 2.79
N GLY A 5 -5.96 2.12 3.66
CA GLY A 5 -5.43 1.76 4.98
C GLY A 5 -6.45 1.09 5.88
N MET A 6 -7.65 1.63 5.99
CA MET A 6 -8.70 1.06 6.84
C MET A 6 -9.22 -0.30 6.33
N PRO A 7 -9.57 -0.47 5.03
CA PRO A 7 -9.95 -1.77 4.51
C PRO A 7 -8.83 -2.82 4.64
N ALA A 8 -7.58 -2.45 4.37
CA ALA A 8 -6.44 -3.34 4.54
C ALA A 8 -6.27 -3.79 5.98
N ALA A 9 -6.43 -2.89 6.95
CA ALA A 9 -6.37 -3.21 8.38
C ALA A 9 -7.42 -4.26 8.76
N LEU A 10 -8.65 -4.10 8.30
CA LEU A 10 -9.74 -5.04 8.55
C LEU A 10 -9.47 -6.41 7.93
N LEU A 11 -8.99 -6.45 6.68
CA LEU A 11 -8.68 -7.70 6.00
C LEU A 11 -7.51 -8.45 6.67
N MET A 12 -6.48 -7.74 7.10
CA MET A 12 -5.31 -8.34 7.75
C MET A 12 -5.61 -8.83 9.17
N ALA A 13 -6.51 -8.14 9.89
CA ALA A 13 -6.95 -8.55 11.22
C ALA A 13 -8.02 -9.64 11.20
N ALA A 14 -8.65 -9.89 10.05
CA ALA A 14 -9.71 -10.87 9.92
C ALA A 14 -9.23 -12.30 10.19
N ARG A 15 -10.18 -13.15 10.59
CA ARG A 15 -9.92 -14.57 10.85
C ARG A 15 -9.32 -15.26 9.62
N GLY A 16 -8.24 -15.99 9.81
CA GLY A 16 -7.47 -16.65 8.75
C GLY A 16 -6.24 -15.86 8.29
N ALA A 17 -6.25 -14.53 8.39
CA ALA A 17 -5.04 -13.71 8.28
C ALA A 17 -4.41 -13.47 9.65
N ASP A 18 -5.25 -13.23 10.66
CA ASP A 18 -4.90 -13.19 12.09
C ASP A 18 -3.68 -12.31 12.44
N ALA A 19 -3.46 -11.24 11.66
CA ALA A 19 -2.37 -10.32 11.91
C ALA A 19 -2.69 -9.35 13.06
N THR A 20 -1.68 -9.00 13.84
CA THR A 20 -1.76 -7.84 14.73
C THR A 20 -1.57 -6.58 13.91
N VAL A 21 -2.60 -5.74 13.86
CA VAL A 21 -2.61 -4.55 13.00
C VAL A 21 -2.60 -3.27 13.83
N THR A 22 -1.67 -2.39 13.53
CA THR A 22 -1.63 -1.03 14.05
C THR A 22 -2.00 -0.05 12.95
N VAL A 23 -3.03 0.76 13.18
CA VAL A 23 -3.42 1.84 12.28
C VAL A 23 -2.75 3.14 12.74
N ALA A 24 -1.94 3.72 11.88
CA ALA A 24 -1.24 4.97 12.13
C ALA A 24 -1.70 6.09 11.16
N HIS A 25 -1.65 7.32 11.63
CA HIS A 25 -2.03 8.51 10.86
C HIS A 25 -1.23 9.73 11.28
N SER A 26 -1.47 10.87 10.67
CA SER A 26 -0.71 12.11 10.90
C SER A 26 -0.71 12.63 12.34
N LYS A 27 -1.62 12.16 13.18
CA LYS A 27 -1.71 12.51 14.61
C LYS A 27 -1.16 11.42 15.52
N THR A 28 -0.64 10.33 14.96
CA THR A 28 -0.01 9.27 15.75
C THR A 28 1.32 9.78 16.30
N GLU A 29 1.46 9.73 17.62
CA GLU A 29 2.72 10.02 18.27
C GLU A 29 3.76 8.95 17.94
N SER A 30 5.01 9.36 17.81
CA SER A 30 6.14 8.45 17.55
C SER A 30 5.89 7.47 16.38
N ILE A 31 5.29 7.96 15.30
CA ILE A 31 4.93 7.12 14.14
C ILE A 31 6.13 6.33 13.58
N LYS A 32 7.32 6.90 13.66
CA LYS A 32 8.56 6.24 13.26
C LYS A 32 8.83 4.98 14.06
N GLU A 33 8.71 5.05 15.37
CA GLU A 33 8.92 3.93 16.30
C GLU A 33 7.86 2.85 16.08
N VAL A 34 6.62 3.24 15.83
CA VAL A 34 5.54 2.32 15.49
C VAL A 34 5.86 1.57 14.19
N CYS A 35 6.28 2.27 13.16
CA CYS A 35 6.66 1.66 11.88
C CYS A 35 7.88 0.74 12.01
N ALA A 36 8.86 1.12 12.83
CA ALA A 36 10.09 0.35 13.01
C ALA A 36 9.88 -1.04 13.67
N GLN A 37 8.73 -1.27 14.29
CA GLN A 37 8.37 -2.57 14.86
C GLN A 37 7.61 -3.47 13.89
N ALA A 38 7.10 -2.93 12.79
CA ALA A 38 6.23 -3.66 11.87
C ALA A 38 7.01 -4.64 10.98
N ASP A 39 6.46 -5.84 10.81
CA ASP A 39 6.93 -6.81 9.82
C ASP A 39 6.48 -6.46 8.41
N VAL A 40 5.30 -5.86 8.31
CA VAL A 40 4.69 -5.39 7.06
C VAL A 40 4.23 -3.94 7.25
N ILE A 41 4.62 -3.08 6.34
CA ILE A 41 4.17 -1.68 6.30
C ILE A 41 3.37 -1.47 5.02
N ILE A 42 2.14 -0.98 5.15
CA ILE A 42 1.32 -0.52 4.03
C ILE A 42 1.26 1.00 4.09
N ALA A 43 1.98 1.65 3.20
CA ALA A 43 2.08 3.11 3.13
C ALA A 43 1.03 3.67 2.17
N ALA A 44 0.06 4.40 2.71
CA ALA A 44 -1.03 5.02 1.97
C ALA A 44 -1.39 6.39 2.57
N VAL A 45 -0.38 7.27 2.67
CA VAL A 45 -0.48 8.57 3.36
C VAL A 45 -0.64 9.74 2.39
N GLY A 46 -0.32 9.57 1.11
CA GLY A 46 -0.42 10.61 0.09
C GLY A 46 0.64 11.70 0.22
N LYS A 47 1.82 11.35 0.72
CA LYS A 47 2.95 12.26 0.89
C LYS A 47 4.23 11.60 0.41
N ALA A 48 4.83 12.15 -0.64
CA ALA A 48 6.05 11.62 -1.25
C ALA A 48 7.19 11.47 -0.25
N ASP A 49 7.88 10.33 -0.32
CA ASP A 49 9.11 10.02 0.42
C ASP A 49 8.99 10.18 1.96
N MET A 50 7.78 10.04 2.51
CA MET A 50 7.54 10.19 3.94
C MET A 50 8.15 9.07 4.75
N VAL A 51 7.99 7.82 4.29
CA VAL A 51 8.58 6.65 4.96
C VAL A 51 10.04 6.52 4.55
N ARG A 52 10.94 6.68 5.50
CA ARG A 52 12.38 6.68 5.30
C ARG A 52 13.02 5.39 5.81
N PRO A 53 14.28 5.09 5.44
CA PRO A 53 14.97 3.86 5.88
C PRO A 53 14.99 3.65 7.39
N ASP A 54 15.10 4.73 8.17
CA ASP A 54 15.10 4.68 9.63
C ASP A 54 13.72 4.39 10.27
N TRP A 55 12.67 4.31 9.45
CA TRP A 55 11.32 3.92 9.88
C TRP A 55 11.06 2.41 9.71
N VAL A 56 11.92 1.71 9.01
CA VAL A 56 11.71 0.33 8.58
C VAL A 56 12.72 -0.58 9.26
N LYS A 57 12.25 -1.67 9.84
CA LYS A 57 13.17 -2.68 10.36
C LYS A 57 13.79 -3.51 9.22
N PRO A 58 15.02 -4.03 9.38
CA PRO A 58 15.65 -4.88 8.38
C PRO A 58 14.76 -6.07 8.00
N GLY A 59 14.61 -6.33 6.71
CA GLY A 59 13.83 -7.46 6.20
C GLY A 59 12.32 -7.27 6.15
N ALA A 60 11.80 -6.11 6.57
CA ALA A 60 10.37 -5.84 6.51
C ALA A 60 9.83 -5.82 5.07
N VAL A 61 8.58 -6.21 4.92
CA VAL A 61 7.83 -6.09 3.66
C VAL A 61 7.17 -4.71 3.63
N VAL A 62 7.40 -3.95 2.56
CA VAL A 62 6.84 -2.60 2.42
C VAL A 62 6.01 -2.52 1.15
N VAL A 63 4.73 -2.23 1.33
CA VAL A 63 3.77 -2.01 0.24
C VAL A 63 3.51 -0.52 0.13
N ASP A 64 4.02 0.08 -0.94
CA ASP A 64 3.84 1.50 -1.23
C ASP A 64 2.63 1.70 -2.14
N VAL A 65 1.57 2.29 -1.61
CA VAL A 65 0.33 2.59 -2.34
C VAL A 65 0.33 4.03 -2.86
N GLY A 66 1.29 4.84 -2.41
CA GLY A 66 1.39 6.24 -2.78
C GLY A 66 1.67 6.44 -4.27
N ILE A 67 0.99 7.41 -4.86
CA ILE A 67 1.29 7.94 -6.19
C ILE A 67 1.23 9.46 -6.09
N ASN A 68 2.39 10.09 -6.05
CA ASN A 68 2.53 11.53 -5.90
C ASN A 68 3.25 12.11 -7.11
N ARG A 69 2.75 13.23 -7.61
CA ARG A 69 3.44 14.01 -8.62
C ARG A 69 4.45 14.92 -7.93
N VAL A 70 5.71 14.76 -8.28
CA VAL A 70 6.82 15.56 -7.75
C VAL A 70 7.52 16.26 -8.89
N ASP A 71 7.81 17.54 -8.75
CA ASP A 71 8.54 18.31 -9.74
C ASP A 71 9.96 17.74 -9.92
N ASP A 72 10.33 17.54 -11.18
CA ASP A 72 11.64 16.98 -11.54
C ASP A 72 12.12 17.64 -12.84
N PRO A 73 12.91 18.70 -12.74
CA PRO A 73 13.42 19.42 -13.92
C PRO A 73 14.32 18.57 -14.82
N SER A 74 14.85 17.45 -14.34
CA SER A 74 15.67 16.53 -15.12
C SER A 74 14.87 15.71 -16.14
N ARG A 75 13.55 15.69 -15.98
CA ARG A 75 12.64 14.99 -16.88
C ARG A 75 12.08 15.94 -17.95
N GLU A 76 11.94 15.43 -19.15
CA GLU A 76 11.33 16.17 -20.26
C GLU A 76 9.93 16.73 -19.91
N ARG A 77 9.17 15.98 -19.11
CA ARG A 77 7.85 16.39 -18.60
C ARG A 77 7.90 17.37 -17.42
N GLY A 78 9.09 17.65 -16.86
CA GLY A 78 9.26 18.50 -15.71
C GLY A 78 8.78 17.90 -14.37
N TRP A 79 8.35 16.65 -14.34
CA TRP A 79 7.87 15.95 -13.15
C TRP A 79 8.05 14.43 -13.24
N ARG A 80 8.01 13.78 -12.09
CA ARG A 80 8.00 12.32 -11.95
C ARG A 80 6.93 11.86 -10.98
N LEU A 81 6.59 10.57 -11.04
CA LEU A 81 5.80 9.93 -10.00
C LEU A 81 6.72 9.40 -8.90
N ALA A 82 6.30 9.62 -7.66
CA ALA A 82 6.97 9.11 -6.47
C ALA A 82 5.95 8.45 -5.54
N GLY A 83 6.37 7.40 -4.85
CA GLY A 83 5.58 6.77 -3.80
C GLY A 83 5.62 7.55 -2.48
N ASP A 84 4.96 7.01 -1.48
CA ASP A 84 5.02 7.50 -0.10
C ASP A 84 6.29 7.02 0.62
N VAL A 85 6.99 6.06 0.03
CA VAL A 85 8.20 5.45 0.59
C VAL A 85 9.43 5.95 -0.16
N HIS A 86 10.44 6.37 0.59
CA HIS A 86 11.70 6.81 0.01
C HIS A 86 12.43 5.62 -0.67
N PRO A 87 13.01 5.81 -1.86
CA PRO A 87 13.66 4.72 -2.61
C PRO A 87 14.75 3.96 -1.83
N ASP A 88 15.49 4.64 -0.95
CA ASP A 88 16.56 4.04 -0.15
C ASP A 88 16.05 2.99 0.86
N VAL A 89 14.75 2.92 1.10
CA VAL A 89 14.13 1.84 1.89
C VAL A 89 14.39 0.48 1.28
N ALA A 90 14.54 0.40 -0.04
CA ALA A 90 14.85 -0.84 -0.75
C ALA A 90 16.16 -1.51 -0.26
N GLN A 91 17.12 -0.75 0.26
CA GLN A 91 18.39 -1.28 0.78
C GLN A 91 18.20 -1.99 2.13
N LYS A 92 17.15 -1.73 2.85
CA LYS A 92 16.88 -2.26 4.19
C LYS A 92 15.69 -3.20 4.24
N ALA A 93 14.65 -2.93 3.48
CA ALA A 93 13.47 -3.78 3.37
C ALA A 93 13.81 -5.13 2.73
N GLY A 94 13.11 -6.18 3.15
CA GLY A 94 13.17 -7.47 2.48
C GLY A 94 12.43 -7.47 1.14
N TRP A 95 11.40 -6.63 1.03
CA TRP A 95 10.63 -6.41 -0.18
C TRP A 95 10.01 -5.01 -0.18
N LEU A 96 10.02 -4.36 -1.33
CA LEU A 96 9.40 -3.06 -1.55
C LEU A 96 8.68 -3.04 -2.91
N SER A 97 7.40 -2.71 -2.90
CA SER A 97 6.65 -2.53 -4.16
C SER A 97 7.14 -1.29 -4.91
N PRO A 98 7.37 -1.38 -6.22
CA PRO A 98 7.80 -0.24 -7.02
C PRO A 98 6.66 0.78 -7.21
N VAL A 99 7.02 2.04 -7.38
CA VAL A 99 6.12 3.11 -7.81
C VAL A 99 6.81 3.91 -8.93
N PRO A 100 6.20 4.01 -10.11
CA PRO A 100 5.00 3.30 -10.59
C PRO A 100 5.27 1.81 -10.87
N GLY A 101 4.21 1.07 -11.19
CA GLY A 101 4.32 -0.32 -11.66
C GLY A 101 4.12 -1.39 -10.59
N GLY A 102 3.80 -1.01 -9.34
CA GLY A 102 3.50 -1.92 -8.23
C GLY A 102 2.00 -2.11 -8.00
N VAL A 103 1.46 -1.43 -7.00
CA VAL A 103 0.05 -1.55 -6.57
C VAL A 103 -0.93 -1.09 -7.66
N GLY A 104 -0.60 -0.07 -8.44
CA GLY A 104 -1.49 0.45 -9.49
C GLY A 104 -1.96 -0.62 -10.47
N PRO A 105 -1.07 -1.34 -11.16
CA PRO A 105 -1.44 -2.45 -12.05
C PRO A 105 -2.23 -3.56 -11.35
N MET A 106 -1.91 -3.88 -10.10
CA MET A 106 -2.65 -4.86 -9.31
C MET A 106 -4.07 -4.41 -8.99
N THR A 107 -4.30 -3.12 -8.78
CA THR A 107 -5.63 -2.56 -8.59
C THR A 107 -6.52 -2.82 -9.80
N ILE A 108 -5.99 -2.64 -11.01
CA ILE A 108 -6.70 -2.90 -12.27
C ILE A 108 -6.98 -4.39 -12.42
N ALA A 109 -6.00 -5.25 -12.17
CA ALA A 109 -6.16 -6.70 -12.25
C ALA A 109 -7.24 -7.21 -11.28
N MET A 110 -7.23 -6.73 -10.04
CA MET A 110 -8.23 -7.11 -9.02
C MET A 110 -9.62 -6.57 -9.34
N LEU A 111 -9.72 -5.39 -9.95
CA LEU A 111 -11.01 -4.85 -10.42
C LEU A 111 -11.61 -5.75 -11.50
N MET A 112 -10.80 -6.21 -12.45
CA MET A 112 -11.24 -7.15 -13.50
C MET A 112 -11.70 -8.48 -12.90
N GLU A 113 -10.93 -9.07 -12.00
CA GLU A 113 -11.28 -10.30 -11.31
C GLU A 113 -12.58 -10.16 -10.51
N ASN A 114 -12.72 -9.11 -9.72
CA ASN A 114 -13.92 -8.85 -8.93
C ASN A 114 -15.15 -8.62 -9.80
N THR A 115 -15.00 -8.00 -10.97
CA THR A 115 -16.09 -7.78 -11.93
C THR A 115 -16.61 -9.09 -12.48
N VAL A 116 -15.72 -9.98 -12.88
CA VAL A 116 -16.07 -11.34 -13.36
C VAL A 116 -16.75 -12.13 -12.24
N ARG A 117 -16.19 -12.13 -11.05
CA ARG A 117 -16.77 -12.81 -9.88
C ARG A 117 -18.16 -12.29 -9.53
N ALA A 118 -18.38 -11.00 -9.61
CA ALA A 118 -19.70 -10.41 -9.38
C ALA A 118 -20.73 -10.89 -10.42
N ALA A 119 -20.34 -10.99 -11.68
CA ALA A 119 -21.19 -11.54 -12.75
C ALA A 119 -21.51 -13.03 -12.52
N GLU A 120 -20.52 -13.83 -12.15
CA GLU A 120 -20.71 -15.25 -11.83
C GLU A 120 -21.69 -15.46 -10.66
N LEU A 121 -21.54 -14.68 -9.58
CA LEU A 121 -22.45 -14.72 -8.44
C LEU A 121 -23.87 -14.30 -8.80
N SER A 122 -24.04 -13.32 -9.68
CA SER A 122 -25.33 -12.87 -10.17
C SER A 122 -26.06 -13.99 -10.95
N VAL A 123 -25.37 -14.69 -11.85
CA VAL A 123 -25.91 -15.82 -12.59
C VAL A 123 -26.31 -16.98 -11.65
N SER A 124 -25.47 -17.30 -10.67
CA SER A 124 -25.76 -18.34 -9.68
C SER A 124 -27.02 -18.05 -8.86
N GLN A 125 -27.27 -16.79 -8.54
CA GLN A 125 -28.48 -16.37 -7.81
C GLN A 125 -29.74 -16.51 -8.69
N GLU A 126 -29.66 -16.21 -9.98
CA GLU A 126 -30.77 -16.40 -10.90
C GLU A 126 -31.14 -17.90 -11.08
N GLU A 127 -30.15 -18.79 -11.10
CA GLU A 127 -30.38 -20.25 -11.19
C GLU A 127 -31.05 -20.84 -9.93
N HIS A 128 -30.99 -20.16 -8.79
CA HIS A 128 -31.55 -20.60 -7.50
C HIS A 128 -32.88 -19.90 -7.17
N SER A 129 -33.30 -18.98 -7.98
CA SER A 129 -34.59 -18.30 -7.86
C SER A 129 -35.59 -18.87 -8.87
#